data_b9c383e463ed368c7436f252270e7684
#
_entry.id   b9c383e463ed368c7436f252270e7684
#
_cell.length_a   1.000
_cell.length_b   1.000
_cell.length_c   1.000
_cell.angle_alpha   90.00
_cell.angle_beta   90.00
_cell.angle_gamma   90.00
#
_symmetry.space_group_name_H-M   'P 1'
#
loop_
_entity.id
_entity.type
_entity.pdbx_description
1 polymer ?
#
loop_
_entity_poly.entity_id
_entity_poly.type
_entity_poly.pdbx_seq_one_letter_code
_entity_poly.pdbx_strand_id
1 'polypeptide(L)'
;TLANNADVNQQGVEIVLYNRSAYDLWLKENYTAPSYLRFSSIGESVFAFEEGQGDVLACLKPKLMAIQSDQPNYQIIDPPFTAIRQAIGLNKGHPEALGFVNETIADLLANGFVADSLKRHGVGNKMSLPS
;
A
#
# COMPACT_ATOMS: atom_id res chain seq x y z
N THR A 1 -8.90 -8.25 20.16
CA THR A 1 -9.32 -8.09 18.74
C THR A 1 -8.68 -6.84 18.20
N LEU A 2 -7.92 -6.96 17.11
CA LEU A 2 -7.28 -5.82 16.43
C LEU A 2 -8.32 -5.17 15.50
N ALA A 3 -8.87 -4.03 15.89
CA ALA A 3 -9.96 -3.38 15.17
C ALA A 3 -9.56 -2.07 14.48
N ASN A 4 -8.46 -1.46 14.90
CA ASN A 4 -7.99 -0.17 14.38
C ASN A 4 -6.45 -0.08 14.38
N ASN A 5 -5.91 0.95 13.77
CA ASN A 5 -4.48 1.16 13.65
C ASN A 5 -3.75 1.33 15.00
N ALA A 6 -4.42 1.85 16.03
CA ALA A 6 -3.83 1.99 17.36
C ALA A 6 -3.68 0.63 18.05
N ASP A 7 -4.59 -0.31 17.79
CA ASP A 7 -4.48 -1.69 18.32
C ASP A 7 -3.29 -2.42 17.70
N VAL A 8 -2.93 -2.09 16.46
CA VAL A 8 -1.77 -2.69 15.77
C VAL A 8 -0.44 -2.17 16.31
N ASN A 9 -0.37 -0.90 16.72
CA ASN A 9 0.86 -0.31 17.26
C ASN A 9 1.03 -0.61 18.76
N GLN A 10 1.08 -1.89 19.13
CA GLN A 10 1.23 -2.35 20.51
C GLN A 10 2.28 -3.45 20.64
N GLN A 11 2.85 -3.56 21.84
CA GLN A 11 3.72 -4.69 22.18
C GLN A 11 2.95 -6.01 22.11
N GLY A 12 3.62 -7.04 21.58
CA GLY A 12 3.03 -8.37 21.43
C GLY A 12 2.26 -8.55 20.13
N VAL A 13 2.04 -7.51 19.33
CA VAL A 13 1.51 -7.63 17.97
C VAL A 13 2.65 -7.91 17.00
N GLU A 14 2.45 -8.87 16.10
CA GLU A 14 3.40 -9.24 15.06
C GLU A 14 2.84 -8.94 13.68
N ILE A 15 3.52 -8.06 12.94
CA ILE A 15 3.11 -7.61 11.61
C ILE A 15 3.90 -8.37 10.53
N VAL A 16 3.18 -9.07 9.68
CA VAL A 16 3.71 -9.77 8.50
C VAL A 16 3.76 -8.81 7.32
N LEU A 17 4.89 -8.74 6.61
CA LEU A 17 5.02 -7.83 5.48
C LEU A 17 6.15 -8.22 4.51
N TYR A 18 6.15 -7.56 3.34
CA TYR A 18 7.22 -7.63 2.36
C TYR A 18 8.35 -6.69 2.75
N ASN A 19 9.56 -7.23 2.91
CA ASN A 19 10.76 -6.54 3.32
C ASN A 19 11.13 -5.38 2.38
N ARG A 20 11.45 -4.21 2.94
CA ARG A 20 11.83 -2.99 2.23
C ARG A 20 10.74 -2.42 1.29
N SER A 21 9.51 -2.83 1.45
CA SER A 21 8.38 -2.17 0.81
C SER A 21 8.21 -0.75 1.36
N ALA A 22 7.50 0.12 0.61
CA ALA A 22 7.23 1.48 1.09
C ALA A 22 6.46 1.48 2.42
N TYR A 23 5.55 0.53 2.62
CA TYR A 23 4.83 0.39 3.89
C TYR A 23 5.70 -0.19 5.02
N ASP A 24 6.68 -1.08 4.73
CA ASP A 24 7.65 -1.54 5.73
C ASP A 24 8.50 -0.37 6.24
N LEU A 25 9.02 0.46 5.34
CA LEU A 25 9.83 1.62 5.71
C LEU A 25 9.04 2.61 6.56
N TRP A 26 7.79 2.88 6.20
CA TRP A 26 6.91 3.76 6.95
C TRP A 26 6.59 3.20 8.35
N LEU A 27 6.21 1.92 8.42
CA LEU A 27 5.89 1.25 9.69
C LEU A 27 7.07 1.23 10.65
N LYS A 28 8.27 0.94 10.15
CA LYS A 28 9.50 0.94 10.95
C LYS A 28 9.76 2.29 11.64
N GLU A 29 9.42 3.39 10.98
CA GLU A 29 9.61 4.74 11.50
C GLU A 29 8.49 5.18 12.46
N ASN A 30 7.27 4.72 12.23
CA ASN A 30 6.07 5.21 12.92
C ASN A 30 5.50 4.25 13.96
N TYR A 31 5.69 2.93 13.78
CA TYR A 31 5.21 1.90 14.69
C TYR A 31 6.40 1.16 15.32
N THR A 32 6.79 1.57 16.51
CA THR A 32 7.97 1.03 17.20
C THR A 32 7.65 -0.05 18.23
N ALA A 33 6.38 -0.25 18.56
CA ALA A 33 5.95 -1.21 19.57
C ALA A 33 5.78 -2.65 19.03
N PRO A 34 5.25 -2.89 17.80
CA PRO A 34 5.09 -4.23 17.27
C PRO A 34 6.41 -4.89 16.86
N SER A 35 6.39 -6.21 16.72
CA SER A 35 7.41 -6.97 16.00
C SER A 35 7.05 -7.13 14.52
N TYR A 36 8.05 -7.50 13.69
CA TYR A 36 7.88 -7.58 12.25
C TYR A 36 8.42 -8.90 11.69
N LEU A 37 7.57 -9.65 10.99
CA LEU A 37 7.98 -10.77 10.16
C LEU A 37 8.12 -10.30 8.70
N ARG A 38 9.35 -10.28 8.21
CA ARG A 38 9.72 -9.77 6.89
C ARG A 38 10.01 -10.90 5.92
N PHE A 39 9.36 -10.89 4.78
CA PHE A 39 9.51 -11.87 3.71
C PHE A 39 10.12 -11.25 2.45
N SER A 40 10.67 -12.06 1.56
CA SER A 40 11.38 -11.58 0.37
C SER A 40 10.45 -11.20 -0.79
N SER A 41 9.17 -11.52 -0.67
CA SER A 41 8.15 -11.15 -1.66
C SER A 41 6.77 -10.92 -1.02
N ILE A 42 5.88 -10.24 -1.76
CA ILE A 42 4.48 -10.08 -1.35
C ILE A 42 3.80 -11.45 -1.26
N GLY A 43 4.06 -12.35 -2.22
CA GLY A 43 3.47 -13.69 -2.22
C GLY A 43 3.84 -14.50 -1.00
N GLU A 44 5.11 -14.49 -0.60
CA GLU A 44 5.57 -15.18 0.61
C GLU A 44 4.96 -14.59 1.88
N SER A 45 4.85 -13.27 1.99
CA SER A 45 4.22 -12.63 3.15
C SER A 45 2.74 -12.97 3.27
N VAL A 46 2.01 -13.00 2.15
CA VAL A 46 0.60 -13.41 2.12
C VAL A 46 0.46 -14.88 2.52
N PHE A 47 1.24 -15.75 1.91
CA PHE A 47 1.21 -17.19 2.22
C PHE A 47 1.53 -17.45 3.70
N ALA A 48 2.56 -16.83 4.25
CA ALA A 48 2.91 -16.98 5.66
C ALA A 48 1.78 -16.53 6.60
N PHE A 49 1.12 -15.42 6.27
CA PHE A 49 -0.04 -14.95 7.04
C PHE A 49 -1.24 -15.90 6.95
N GLU A 50 -1.53 -16.43 5.76
CA GLU A 50 -2.59 -17.43 5.56
C GLU A 50 -2.32 -18.74 6.29
N GLU A 51 -1.04 -19.12 6.46
CA GLU A 51 -0.60 -20.24 7.29
C GLU A 51 -0.60 -19.94 8.80
N GLY A 52 -1.09 -18.78 9.20
CA GLY A 52 -1.25 -18.39 10.61
C GLY A 52 -0.01 -17.78 11.26
N GLN A 53 0.97 -17.32 10.48
CA GLN A 53 2.11 -16.58 11.02
C GLN A 53 1.74 -15.10 11.23
N GLY A 54 2.07 -14.59 12.41
CA GLY A 54 1.78 -13.20 12.80
C GLY A 54 0.29 -12.91 13.04
N ASP A 55 0.01 -11.69 13.44
CA ASP A 55 -1.33 -11.24 13.82
C ASP A 55 -1.98 -10.39 12.75
N VAL A 56 -1.19 -9.66 11.97
CA VAL A 56 -1.64 -8.68 10.97
C VAL A 56 -0.79 -8.78 9.72
N LEU A 57 -1.43 -8.71 8.55
CA LEU A 57 -0.76 -8.55 7.26
C LEU A 57 -0.78 -7.09 6.83
N ALA A 58 0.38 -6.47 6.66
CA ALA A 58 0.51 -5.16 6.03
C ALA A 58 0.79 -5.32 4.53
N CYS A 59 -0.06 -4.73 3.70
CA CYS A 59 0.05 -4.80 2.25
C CYS A 59 -0.70 -3.64 1.59
N LEU A 60 -0.61 -3.53 0.27
CA LEU A 60 -1.37 -2.57 -0.51
C LEU A 60 -2.87 -2.89 -0.47
N LYS A 61 -3.71 -1.85 -0.33
CA LYS A 61 -5.17 -2.01 -0.24
C LYS A 61 -5.78 -2.86 -1.38
N PRO A 62 -5.41 -2.70 -2.66
CA PRO A 62 -5.93 -3.54 -3.73
C PRO A 62 -5.65 -5.04 -3.52
N LYS A 63 -4.46 -5.38 -2.99
CA LYS A 63 -4.10 -6.77 -2.69
C LYS A 63 -4.89 -7.30 -1.49
N LEU A 64 -5.03 -6.50 -0.43
CA LEU A 64 -5.82 -6.88 0.74
C LEU A 64 -7.30 -7.13 0.39
N MET A 65 -7.87 -6.28 -0.48
CA MET A 65 -9.25 -6.46 -0.95
C MET A 65 -9.42 -7.75 -1.77
N ALA A 66 -8.43 -8.13 -2.58
CA ALA A 66 -8.46 -9.39 -3.30
C ALA A 66 -8.42 -10.59 -2.33
N ILE A 67 -7.54 -10.56 -1.33
CA ILE A 67 -7.44 -11.61 -0.31
C ILE A 67 -8.76 -11.71 0.49
N GLN A 68 -9.32 -10.59 0.91
CA GLN A 68 -10.60 -10.57 1.64
C GLN A 68 -11.76 -11.14 0.81
N SER A 69 -11.76 -10.89 -0.51
CA SER A 69 -12.77 -11.45 -1.41
C SER A 69 -12.73 -12.98 -1.44
N ASP A 70 -11.54 -13.55 -1.40
CA ASP A 70 -11.34 -15.00 -1.39
C ASP A 70 -11.52 -15.60 0.02
N GLN A 71 -11.23 -14.82 1.06
CA GLN A 71 -11.32 -15.22 2.47
C GLN A 71 -12.09 -14.18 3.30
N PRO A 72 -13.42 -14.25 3.34
CA PRO A 72 -14.27 -13.24 4.00
C PRO A 72 -14.08 -13.10 5.53
N ASN A 73 -13.37 -14.03 6.15
CA ASN A 73 -13.08 -13.98 7.59
C ASN A 73 -12.01 -12.95 7.95
N TYR A 74 -11.25 -12.47 6.98
CA TYR A 74 -10.28 -11.41 7.21
C TYR A 74 -10.96 -10.03 7.19
N GLN A 75 -10.56 -9.19 8.13
CA GLN A 75 -11.00 -7.80 8.21
C GLN A 75 -9.89 -6.86 7.76
N ILE A 76 -10.23 -5.93 6.87
CA ILE A 76 -9.33 -4.83 6.53
C ILE A 76 -9.53 -3.71 7.56
N ILE A 77 -8.43 -3.26 8.16
CA ILE A 77 -8.45 -2.14 9.11
C ILE A 77 -8.47 -0.83 8.32
N ASP A 78 -9.49 -0.02 8.55
CA ASP A 78 -9.64 1.32 8.00
C ASP A 78 -9.57 2.37 9.13
N PRO A 79 -9.08 3.59 8.83
CA PRO A 79 -8.49 4.03 7.58
C PRO A 79 -7.09 3.42 7.34
N PRO A 80 -6.57 3.46 6.08
CA PRO A 80 -5.19 3.06 5.80
C PRO A 80 -4.21 3.84 6.68
N PHE A 81 -3.17 3.17 7.16
CA PHE A 81 -2.17 3.81 8.03
C PHE A 81 -1.25 4.77 7.27
N THR A 82 -1.10 4.59 5.96
CA THR A 82 -0.35 5.50 5.07
C THR A 82 -0.84 5.39 3.64
N ALA A 83 -0.47 6.37 2.82
CA ALA A 83 -0.69 6.37 1.38
C ALA A 83 0.66 6.36 0.64
N ILE A 84 0.79 5.51 -0.37
CA ILE A 84 1.99 5.39 -1.18
C ILE A 84 1.79 6.20 -2.46
N ARG A 85 2.57 7.27 -2.61
CA ARG A 85 2.54 8.12 -3.80
C ARG A 85 3.30 7.45 -4.94
N GLN A 86 2.65 7.28 -6.07
CA GLN A 86 3.26 6.79 -7.29
C GLN A 86 3.79 7.96 -8.12
N ALA A 87 4.93 7.77 -8.78
CA ALA A 87 5.55 8.78 -9.62
C ALA A 87 6.24 8.12 -10.82
N ILE A 88 6.44 8.90 -11.88
CA ILE A 88 7.27 8.51 -13.02
C ILE A 88 8.72 8.86 -12.71
N GLY A 89 9.61 7.87 -12.78
CA GLY A 89 11.04 8.06 -12.59
C GLY A 89 11.74 8.42 -13.90
N LEU A 90 12.67 9.38 -13.82
CA LEU A 90 13.55 9.78 -14.92
C LEU A 90 15.01 9.75 -14.47
N ASN A 91 15.92 9.49 -15.41
CA ASN A 91 17.33 9.65 -15.15
C ASN A 91 17.65 11.12 -14.84
N LYS A 92 18.59 11.35 -13.93
CA LYS A 92 19.08 12.70 -13.61
C LYS A 92 19.74 13.35 -14.85
N GLY A 93 19.68 14.67 -14.94
CA GLY A 93 20.32 15.43 -15.99
C GLY A 93 19.45 15.68 -17.23
N HIS A 94 18.15 15.43 -17.17
CA HIS A 94 17.20 15.68 -18.27
C HIS A 94 16.07 16.64 -17.84
N PRO A 95 16.36 17.93 -17.59
CA PRO A 95 15.37 18.88 -17.08
C PRO A 95 14.20 19.13 -18.06
N GLU A 96 14.45 19.08 -19.37
CA GLU A 96 13.40 19.24 -20.39
C GLU A 96 12.43 18.05 -20.37
N ALA A 97 12.94 16.83 -20.26
CA ALA A 97 12.12 15.63 -20.11
C ALA A 97 11.30 15.66 -18.83
N LEU A 98 11.88 16.13 -17.72
CA LEU A 98 11.17 16.28 -16.45
C LEU A 98 10.04 17.31 -16.58
N GLY A 99 10.27 18.45 -17.20
CA GLY A 99 9.26 19.47 -17.48
C GLY A 99 8.11 18.91 -18.31
N PHE A 100 8.40 18.23 -19.40
CA PHE A 100 7.40 17.58 -20.25
C PHE A 100 6.54 16.55 -19.50
N VAL A 101 7.16 15.67 -18.72
CA VAL A 101 6.45 14.66 -17.95
C VAL A 101 5.56 15.30 -16.89
N ASN A 102 6.03 16.30 -16.15
CA ASN A 102 5.26 17.01 -15.15
C ASN A 102 4.04 17.72 -15.74
N GLU A 103 4.20 18.43 -16.86
CA GLU A 103 3.10 19.08 -17.58
C GLU A 103 2.08 18.05 -18.08
N THR A 104 2.56 16.97 -18.68
CA THR A 104 1.69 15.88 -19.16
C THR A 104 0.87 15.26 -18.04
N ILE A 105 1.49 14.96 -16.88
CA ILE A 105 0.78 14.42 -15.72
C ILE A 105 -0.27 15.43 -15.21
N ALA A 106 0.09 16.71 -15.10
CA ALA A 106 -0.82 17.75 -14.67
C ALA A 106 -2.06 17.85 -15.59
N ASP A 107 -1.84 17.82 -16.91
CA ASP A 107 -2.93 17.84 -17.90
C ASP A 107 -3.82 16.59 -17.81
N LEU A 108 -3.24 15.40 -17.68
CA LEU A 108 -3.98 14.15 -17.56
C LEU A 108 -4.79 14.05 -16.27
N LEU A 109 -4.31 14.67 -15.19
CA LEU A 109 -5.08 14.79 -13.94
C LEU A 109 -6.22 15.79 -14.10
N ALA A 110 -5.95 16.96 -14.67
CA ALA A 110 -6.91 18.05 -14.82
C ALA A 110 -8.07 17.71 -15.78
N ASN A 111 -7.80 16.97 -16.85
CA ASN A 111 -8.82 16.59 -17.86
C ASN A 111 -9.61 15.34 -17.51
N GLY A 112 -9.33 14.71 -16.35
CA GLY A 112 -10.04 13.52 -15.88
C GLY A 112 -9.56 12.19 -16.47
N PHE A 113 -8.54 12.19 -17.33
CA PHE A 113 -8.02 10.96 -17.95
C PHE A 113 -7.58 9.91 -16.93
N VAL A 114 -6.85 10.34 -15.88
CA VAL A 114 -6.37 9.42 -14.83
C VAL A 114 -7.54 8.83 -14.05
N ALA A 115 -8.53 9.65 -13.66
CA ALA A 115 -9.73 9.20 -12.96
C ALA A 115 -10.51 8.17 -13.77
N ASP A 116 -10.74 8.44 -15.06
CA ASP A 116 -11.43 7.55 -15.98
C ASP A 116 -10.66 6.25 -16.22
N SER A 117 -9.33 6.34 -16.30
CA SER A 117 -8.47 5.16 -16.44
C SER A 117 -8.54 4.25 -15.21
N LEU A 118 -8.45 4.81 -14.00
CA LEU A 118 -8.61 4.05 -12.74
C LEU A 118 -9.97 3.35 -12.69
N LYS A 119 -11.03 4.04 -13.10
CA LYS A 119 -12.39 3.48 -13.16
C LYS A 119 -12.49 2.33 -14.16
N ARG A 120 -11.97 2.51 -15.39
CA ARG A 120 -11.98 1.47 -16.44
C ARG A 120 -11.22 0.21 -16.03
N HIS A 121 -10.15 0.35 -15.22
CA HIS A 121 -9.36 -0.77 -14.73
C HIS A 121 -9.88 -1.34 -13.40
N GLY A 122 -11.05 -0.89 -12.92
CA GLY A 122 -11.68 -1.42 -11.71
C GLY A 122 -10.96 -1.10 -10.40
N VAL A 123 -10.12 -0.07 -10.38
CA VAL A 123 -9.33 0.33 -9.21
C VAL A 123 -9.69 1.73 -8.68
N GLY A 124 -10.74 2.36 -9.21
CA GLY A 124 -11.15 3.71 -8.82
C GLY A 124 -11.58 3.86 -7.37
N ASN A 125 -12.00 2.77 -6.72
CA ASN A 125 -12.31 2.72 -5.28
C ASN A 125 -11.14 2.23 -4.40
N LYS A 126 -10.02 1.86 -5.02
CA LYS A 126 -8.85 1.27 -4.36
C LYS A 126 -7.65 2.22 -4.35
N MET A 127 -7.66 3.19 -5.25
CA MET A 127 -6.61 4.19 -5.44
C MET A 127 -7.24 5.57 -5.49
N SER A 128 -6.54 6.58 -4.99
CA SER A 128 -6.96 7.98 -5.00
C SER A 128 -6.08 8.83 -5.90
N LEU A 129 -6.67 9.87 -6.45
CA LEU A 129 -5.91 10.91 -7.14
C LEU A 129 -5.10 11.73 -6.12
N PRO A 130 -3.94 12.29 -6.51
CA PRO A 130 -3.24 13.23 -5.68
C PRO A 130 -4.11 14.47 -5.45
N SER A 131 -4.11 14.93 -4.21
CA SER A 131 -4.77 16.18 -3.81
C SER A 131 -3.90 17.38 -4.14
#